data_5c5fc5da7c463c1c570aea18d4f4a69e
#
_entry.id   5c5fc5da7c463c1c570aea18d4f4a69e
#
_cell.length_a   1.000
_cell.length_b   1.000
_cell.length_c   1.000
_cell.angle_alpha   90.00
_cell.angle_beta   90.00
_cell.angle_gamma   90.00
#
_symmetry.space_group_name_H-M   'P 1'
#
loop_
_entity.id
_entity.type
_entity.pdbx_description
1 polymer ?
#
loop_
_entity_poly.entity_id
_entity_poly.type
_entity_poly.pdbx_seq_one_letter_code
_entity_poly.pdbx_strand_id
1 'polypeptide(L)'
;LNEENTVEPEERDASTPSPVLIVPGHLFFVDRINLPQALESSEIDDFAELSLENLAPFPVEQLYWGYLYSKSAGSILLYASYKERIKAQGYQHIETYLWVLPDFATLFGAAFSDATTLQLEGDESFSRITFAAEDSLPQQIISSPEVQKLEGEHAPLRLKLESTEVN
;
A
#
# COMPACT_ATOMS: atom_id res chain seq x y z
N LEU A 1 -17.55 52.11 22.61
CA LEU A 1 -18.27 51.01 21.92
C LEU A 1 -17.23 50.23 21.14
N ASN A 2 -16.67 49.20 21.81
CA ASN A 2 -15.80 48.21 21.20
C ASN A 2 -16.62 46.96 20.89
N GLU A 3 -16.77 46.68 19.62
CA GLU A 3 -17.24 45.34 19.17
C GLU A 3 -16.02 44.40 19.12
N GLU A 4 -15.95 43.51 20.10
CA GLU A 4 -15.04 42.36 20.08
C GLU A 4 -15.52 41.41 18.99
N ASN A 5 -14.74 41.34 17.91
CA ASN A 5 -14.92 40.36 16.87
C ASN A 5 -14.29 39.05 17.35
N THR A 6 -15.09 38.23 18.03
CA THR A 6 -14.71 36.87 18.42
C THR A 6 -14.76 36.00 17.17
N VAL A 7 -13.60 35.74 16.59
CA VAL A 7 -13.45 34.72 15.55
C VAL A 7 -13.56 33.36 16.23
N GLU A 8 -14.70 32.70 16.08
CA GLU A 8 -14.88 31.32 16.46
C GLU A 8 -13.91 30.46 15.64
N PRO A 9 -13.17 29.50 16.26
CA PRO A 9 -12.37 28.56 15.48
C PRO A 9 -13.32 27.67 14.67
N GLU A 10 -13.17 27.70 13.36
CA GLU A 10 -13.85 26.75 12.45
C GLU A 10 -13.56 25.34 12.94
N GLU A 11 -14.58 24.68 13.48
CA GLU A 11 -14.58 23.24 13.73
C GLU A 11 -14.29 22.55 12.39
N ARG A 12 -13.10 22.03 12.22
CA ARG A 12 -12.77 21.15 11.10
C ARG A 12 -13.69 19.94 11.19
N ASP A 13 -14.63 19.87 10.28
CA ASP A 13 -15.54 18.75 10.12
C ASP A 13 -14.70 17.45 10.02
N ALA A 14 -14.83 16.58 11.04
CA ALA A 14 -14.10 15.32 11.15
C ALA A 14 -14.50 14.28 10.08
N SER A 15 -15.35 14.68 9.13
CA SER A 15 -15.90 13.80 8.09
C SER A 15 -15.18 13.93 6.73
N THR A 16 -14.19 14.81 6.58
CA THR A 16 -13.43 14.90 5.32
C THR A 16 -12.46 13.73 5.26
N PRO A 17 -12.62 12.77 4.34
CA PRO A 17 -11.70 11.65 4.22
C PRO A 17 -10.30 12.19 3.89
N SER A 18 -9.29 11.66 4.58
CA SER A 18 -7.90 12.00 4.30
C SER A 18 -7.56 11.62 2.86
N PRO A 19 -6.94 12.51 2.09
CA PRO A 19 -6.62 12.23 0.70
C PRO A 19 -5.61 11.09 0.59
N VAL A 20 -5.96 10.07 -0.18
CA VAL A 20 -5.13 8.89 -0.46
C VAL A 20 -4.79 8.87 -1.94
N LEU A 21 -3.52 8.69 -2.26
CA LEU A 21 -3.06 8.46 -3.62
C LEU A 21 -2.70 6.98 -3.79
N ILE A 22 -3.34 6.33 -4.76
CA ILE A 22 -2.99 4.98 -5.17
C ILE A 22 -2.11 5.07 -6.41
N VAL A 23 -0.95 4.44 -6.34
CA VAL A 23 0.02 4.41 -7.45
C VAL A 23 0.31 2.97 -7.87
N PRO A 24 0.78 2.75 -9.12
CA PRO A 24 1.09 1.40 -9.61
C PRO A 24 2.07 0.64 -8.71
N GLY A 25 1.75 -0.62 -8.43
CA GLY A 25 2.52 -1.46 -7.51
C GLY A 25 3.96 -1.72 -7.96
N HIS A 26 4.24 -1.68 -9.28
CA HIS A 26 5.60 -1.86 -9.79
C HIS A 26 6.59 -0.74 -9.38
N LEU A 27 6.08 0.36 -8.85
CA LEU A 27 6.91 1.43 -8.28
C LEU A 27 7.39 1.10 -6.86
N PHE A 28 6.83 0.08 -6.23
CA PHE A 28 7.18 -0.35 -4.89
C PHE A 28 8.01 -1.62 -4.90
N PHE A 29 8.96 -1.66 -4.01
CA PHE A 29 9.58 -2.87 -3.52
C PHE A 29 8.67 -3.50 -2.47
N VAL A 30 8.58 -4.83 -2.45
CA VAL A 30 7.75 -5.58 -1.51
C VAL A 30 8.54 -6.77 -0.99
N ASP A 31 8.51 -6.98 0.31
CA ASP A 31 9.11 -8.16 0.94
C ASP A 31 8.22 -8.68 2.07
N ARG A 32 8.16 -10.01 2.21
CA ARG A 32 7.48 -10.68 3.31
C ARG A 32 8.52 -11.14 4.33
N ILE A 33 8.43 -10.62 5.54
CA ILE A 33 9.42 -10.84 6.60
C ILE A 33 8.77 -11.59 7.75
N ASN A 34 9.39 -12.69 8.17
CA ASN A 34 8.96 -13.43 9.36
C ASN A 34 9.35 -12.65 10.62
N LEU A 35 8.41 -12.58 11.54
CA LEU A 35 8.64 -11.95 12.83
C LEU A 35 9.36 -12.90 13.78
N PRO A 36 10.28 -12.38 14.62
CA PRO A 36 10.82 -13.15 15.75
C PRO A 36 9.70 -13.60 16.69
N GLN A 37 9.77 -14.84 17.18
CA GLN A 37 8.72 -15.42 18.04
C GLN A 37 8.48 -14.65 19.35
N ALA A 38 9.50 -13.94 19.84
CA ALA A 38 9.43 -13.17 21.07
C ALA A 38 9.00 -11.70 20.88
N LEU A 39 8.68 -11.29 19.66
CA LEU A 39 8.33 -9.90 19.35
C LEU A 39 6.91 -9.60 19.83
N GLU A 40 6.77 -8.54 20.64
CA GLU A 40 5.48 -8.04 21.07
C GLU A 40 4.83 -7.15 20.00
N SER A 41 3.50 -7.04 20.04
CA SER A 41 2.78 -6.22 19.05
C SER A 41 3.17 -4.74 19.07
N SER A 42 3.61 -4.23 20.21
CA SER A 42 4.11 -2.85 20.37
C SER A 42 5.48 -2.60 19.71
N GLU A 43 6.22 -3.66 19.39
CA GLU A 43 7.56 -3.60 18.81
C GLU A 43 7.56 -3.78 17.28
N ILE A 44 6.38 -4.03 16.68
CA ILE A 44 6.28 -4.33 15.24
C ILE A 44 6.67 -3.13 14.39
N ASP A 45 6.28 -1.92 14.80
CA ASP A 45 6.61 -0.70 14.08
C ASP A 45 8.13 -0.50 14.00
N ASP A 46 8.82 -0.61 15.15
CA ASP A 46 10.28 -0.47 15.22
C ASP A 46 10.97 -1.58 14.43
N PHE A 47 10.45 -2.82 14.49
CA PHE A 47 10.98 -3.93 13.71
C PHE A 47 10.82 -3.70 12.19
N ALA A 48 9.67 -3.19 11.75
CA ALA A 48 9.42 -2.88 10.35
C ALA A 48 10.36 -1.79 9.83
N GLU A 49 10.53 -0.71 10.60
CA GLU A 49 11.44 0.39 10.26
C GLU A 49 12.90 -0.08 10.17
N LEU A 50 13.37 -0.83 11.16
CA LEU A 50 14.73 -1.39 11.17
C LEU A 50 14.95 -2.38 10.00
N SER A 51 13.94 -3.18 9.67
CA SER A 51 14.00 -4.07 8.52
C SER A 51 14.11 -3.29 7.22
N LEU A 52 13.36 -2.20 7.10
CA LEU A 52 13.41 -1.31 5.95
C LEU A 52 14.78 -0.66 5.78
N GLU A 53 15.38 -0.16 6.87
CA GLU A 53 16.74 0.41 6.85
C GLU A 53 17.79 -0.56 6.32
N ASN A 54 17.62 -1.85 6.63
CA ASN A 54 18.54 -2.90 6.15
C ASN A 54 18.30 -3.31 4.68
N LEU A 55 17.08 -3.18 4.19
CA LEU A 55 16.68 -3.65 2.86
C LEU A 55 16.72 -2.54 1.80
N ALA A 56 16.42 -1.31 2.19
CA ALA A 56 16.33 -0.19 1.27
C ALA A 56 17.70 0.45 1.02
N PRO A 57 18.01 0.83 -0.23
CA PRO A 57 19.25 1.54 -0.56
C PRO A 57 19.20 3.03 -0.23
N PHE A 58 18.08 3.53 0.30
CA PHE A 58 17.84 4.93 0.60
C PHE A 58 17.41 5.11 2.05
N PRO A 59 17.70 6.26 2.67
CA PRO A 59 17.20 6.60 4.00
C PRO A 59 15.66 6.55 4.08
N VAL A 60 15.11 6.13 5.22
CA VAL A 60 13.67 5.94 5.43
C VAL A 60 12.88 7.22 5.16
N GLU A 61 13.41 8.39 5.48
CA GLU A 61 12.78 9.69 5.24
C GLU A 61 12.57 10.00 3.76
N GLN A 62 13.32 9.34 2.88
CA GLN A 62 13.20 9.47 1.42
C GLN A 62 12.23 8.46 0.81
N LEU A 63 11.58 7.65 1.61
CA LEU A 63 10.69 6.58 1.18
C LEU A 63 9.23 6.89 1.53
N TYR A 64 8.31 6.48 0.65
CA TYR A 64 6.96 6.13 1.03
C TYR A 64 6.96 4.66 1.37
N TRP A 65 6.54 4.31 2.57
CA TRP A 65 6.57 2.94 3.02
C TRP A 65 5.45 2.61 4.00
N GLY A 66 5.22 1.34 4.18
CA GLY A 66 4.30 0.81 5.15
C GLY A 66 4.40 -0.71 5.23
N TYR A 67 3.59 -1.29 6.08
CA TYR A 67 3.52 -2.74 6.19
C TYR A 67 2.10 -3.20 6.52
N LEU A 68 1.81 -4.47 6.18
CA LEU A 68 0.66 -5.21 6.65
C LEU A 68 1.14 -6.29 7.61
N TYR A 69 0.50 -6.39 8.77
CA TYR A 69 0.80 -7.38 9.79
C TYR A 69 -0.26 -8.48 9.84
N SER A 70 0.18 -9.72 9.94
CA SER A 70 -0.69 -10.86 10.23
C SER A 70 -0.14 -11.64 11.42
N LYS A 71 -0.88 -11.62 12.52
CA LYS A 71 -0.52 -12.38 13.72
C LYS A 71 -0.55 -13.89 13.47
N SER A 72 -1.53 -14.38 12.72
CA SER A 72 -1.68 -15.80 12.39
C SER A 72 -0.55 -16.30 11.49
N ALA A 73 -0.08 -15.46 10.55
CA ALA A 73 1.05 -15.78 9.69
C ALA A 73 2.41 -15.56 10.36
N GLY A 74 2.46 -14.85 11.50
CA GLY A 74 3.71 -14.49 12.17
C GLY A 74 4.67 -13.70 11.28
N SER A 75 4.12 -12.85 10.42
CA SER A 75 4.88 -12.14 9.39
C SER A 75 4.33 -10.75 9.15
N ILE A 76 5.17 -9.89 8.58
CA ILE A 76 4.77 -8.62 7.96
C ILE A 76 5.01 -8.68 6.45
N LEU A 77 4.20 -7.97 5.69
CA LEU A 77 4.45 -7.62 4.30
C LEU A 77 4.88 -6.16 4.27
N LEU A 78 6.16 -5.91 4.02
CA LEU A 78 6.75 -4.58 3.95
C LEU A 78 6.75 -4.09 2.51
N TYR A 79 6.37 -2.85 2.28
CA TYR A 79 6.45 -2.21 0.97
C TYR A 79 7.05 -0.81 1.07
N ALA A 80 7.85 -0.44 0.09
CA ALA A 80 8.48 0.87 0.06
C ALA A 80 8.75 1.34 -1.37
N SER A 81 8.75 2.65 -1.57
CA SER A 81 9.15 3.28 -2.81
C SER A 81 9.93 4.57 -2.55
N TYR A 82 10.94 4.82 -3.35
CA TYR A 82 11.68 6.06 -3.32
C TYR A 82 10.82 7.23 -3.83
N LYS A 83 10.69 8.29 -3.04
CA LYS A 83 9.82 9.44 -3.32
C LYS A 83 10.08 10.07 -4.68
N GLU A 84 11.35 10.26 -5.02
CA GLU A 84 11.73 10.85 -6.31
C GLU A 84 11.40 9.95 -7.51
N ARG A 85 11.41 8.61 -7.31
CA ARG A 85 10.97 7.68 -8.36
C ARG A 85 9.50 7.86 -8.70
N ILE A 86 8.65 8.02 -7.69
CA ILE A 86 7.21 8.26 -7.89
C ILE A 86 6.99 9.62 -8.55
N LYS A 87 7.67 10.66 -8.10
CA LYS A 87 7.60 12.00 -8.72
C LYS A 87 7.99 11.97 -10.19
N ALA A 88 9.04 11.23 -10.55
CA ALA A 88 9.50 11.08 -11.93
C ALA A 88 8.48 10.42 -12.85
N GLN A 89 7.49 9.72 -12.32
CA GLN A 89 6.37 9.15 -13.10
C GLN A 89 5.21 10.12 -13.35
N GLY A 90 5.34 11.38 -12.95
CA GLY A 90 4.36 12.43 -13.20
C GLY A 90 3.45 12.79 -12.02
N TYR A 91 3.64 12.18 -10.86
CA TYR A 91 2.90 12.50 -9.63
C TYR A 91 3.48 13.75 -8.94
N GLN A 92 3.31 14.93 -9.55
CA GLN A 92 3.98 16.16 -9.13
C GLN A 92 3.46 16.77 -7.83
N HIS A 93 2.21 16.50 -7.45
CA HIS A 93 1.57 17.05 -6.25
C HIS A 93 1.41 16.00 -5.15
N ILE A 94 2.32 15.04 -5.12
CA ILE A 94 2.25 13.91 -4.20
C ILE A 94 2.27 14.33 -2.73
N GLU A 95 2.89 15.45 -2.40
CA GLU A 95 2.97 15.99 -1.04
C GLU A 95 1.59 16.46 -0.49
N THR A 96 0.61 16.64 -1.34
CA THR A 96 -0.76 17.04 -0.94
C THR A 96 -1.56 15.86 -0.37
N TYR A 97 -1.10 14.63 -0.64
CA TYR A 97 -1.76 13.43 -0.14
C TYR A 97 -1.20 13.02 1.23
N LEU A 98 -2.09 12.63 2.12
CA LEU A 98 -1.70 12.13 3.43
C LEU A 98 -1.09 10.72 3.34
N TRP A 99 -1.61 9.91 2.41
CA TRP A 99 -1.16 8.53 2.18
C TRP A 99 -0.85 8.31 0.71
N VAL A 100 0.29 7.67 0.45
CA VAL A 100 0.68 7.18 -0.87
C VAL A 100 0.84 5.67 -0.77
N LEU A 101 -0.04 4.94 -1.45
CA LEU A 101 -0.16 3.49 -1.33
C LEU A 101 0.01 2.81 -2.70
N PRO A 102 0.59 1.61 -2.72
CA PRO A 102 0.57 0.79 -3.93
C PRO A 102 -0.85 0.28 -4.23
N ASP A 103 -1.12 -0.02 -5.49
CA ASP A 103 -2.42 -0.53 -5.95
C ASP A 103 -2.86 -1.79 -5.19
N PHE A 104 -1.94 -2.70 -4.88
CA PHE A 104 -2.23 -3.92 -4.13
C PHE A 104 -2.62 -3.67 -2.66
N ALA A 105 -2.39 -2.48 -2.11
CA ALA A 105 -2.86 -2.12 -0.77
C ALA A 105 -4.39 -2.12 -0.66
N THR A 106 -5.10 -1.98 -1.77
CA THR A 106 -6.57 -2.07 -1.82
C THR A 106 -7.10 -3.45 -1.39
N LEU A 107 -6.26 -4.48 -1.45
CA LEU A 107 -6.60 -5.86 -1.03
C LEU A 107 -6.09 -6.21 0.37
N PHE A 108 -5.50 -5.28 1.09
CA PHE A 108 -5.04 -5.54 2.45
C PHE A 108 -6.21 -5.87 3.37
N GLY A 109 -6.06 -6.95 4.16
CA GLY A 109 -7.12 -7.49 5.00
C GLY A 109 -8.05 -8.49 4.31
N ALA A 110 -7.93 -8.70 3.00
CA ALA A 110 -8.65 -9.78 2.33
C ALA A 110 -8.10 -11.14 2.73
N ALA A 111 -8.99 -12.10 2.95
CA ALA A 111 -8.65 -13.50 3.19
C ALA A 111 -9.62 -14.39 2.37
N PHE A 112 -9.12 -15.50 1.89
CA PHE A 112 -9.87 -16.43 1.03
C PHE A 112 -9.83 -17.82 1.65
N SER A 113 -10.95 -18.56 1.51
CA SER A 113 -11.04 -19.95 1.98
C SER A 113 -10.08 -20.89 1.26
N ASP A 114 -9.79 -20.60 0.01
CA ASP A 114 -8.88 -21.37 -0.83
C ASP A 114 -7.71 -20.51 -1.31
N ALA A 115 -6.61 -21.17 -1.71
CA ALA A 115 -5.49 -20.46 -2.34
C ALA A 115 -5.99 -19.70 -3.57
N THR A 116 -5.78 -18.39 -3.58
CA THR A 116 -6.38 -17.49 -4.56
C THR A 116 -5.31 -16.56 -5.14
N THR A 117 -5.36 -16.40 -6.46
CA THR A 117 -4.55 -15.39 -7.16
C THR A 117 -5.46 -14.37 -7.81
N LEU A 118 -5.22 -13.11 -7.48
CA LEU A 118 -5.93 -11.96 -8.03
C LEU A 118 -5.00 -11.15 -8.93
N GLN A 119 -5.54 -10.52 -9.95
CA GLN A 119 -4.83 -9.55 -10.77
C GLN A 119 -5.59 -8.23 -10.76
N LEU A 120 -4.93 -7.20 -10.22
CA LEU A 120 -5.38 -5.83 -10.32
C LEU A 120 -4.86 -5.25 -11.64
N GLU A 121 -5.75 -4.71 -12.45
CA GLU A 121 -5.40 -4.08 -13.72
C GLU A 121 -5.60 -2.58 -13.61
N GLY A 122 -4.54 -1.81 -13.84
CA GLY A 122 -4.56 -0.38 -14.09
C GLY A 122 -4.53 -0.11 -15.60
N ASP A 123 -4.44 1.16 -15.98
CA ASP A 123 -4.42 1.57 -17.39
C ASP A 123 -3.19 1.05 -18.14
N GLU A 124 -2.02 1.07 -17.50
CA GLU A 124 -0.73 0.71 -18.10
C GLU A 124 0.10 -0.25 -17.21
N SER A 125 -0.53 -0.87 -16.21
CA SER A 125 0.17 -1.73 -15.27
C SER A 125 -0.75 -2.78 -14.70
N PHE A 126 -0.16 -3.83 -14.11
CA PHE A 126 -0.91 -4.80 -13.30
C PHE A 126 -0.13 -5.19 -12.04
N SER A 127 -0.88 -5.62 -11.03
CA SER A 127 -0.33 -6.30 -9.85
C SER A 127 -1.03 -7.63 -9.67
N ARG A 128 -0.26 -8.72 -9.63
CA ARG A 128 -0.75 -10.07 -9.34
C ARG A 128 -0.43 -10.41 -7.90
N ILE A 129 -1.46 -10.76 -7.15
CA ILE A 129 -1.37 -11.01 -5.72
C ILE A 129 -1.84 -12.44 -5.47
N THR A 130 -0.99 -13.24 -4.83
CA THR A 130 -1.28 -14.63 -4.47
C THR A 130 -1.44 -14.75 -2.96
N PHE A 131 -2.56 -15.30 -2.54
CA PHE A 131 -2.88 -15.63 -1.14
C PHE A 131 -2.89 -17.14 -0.95
N ALA A 132 -2.37 -17.61 0.18
CA ALA A 132 -2.66 -18.96 0.65
C ALA A 132 -4.08 -19.04 1.22
N ALA A 133 -4.60 -20.26 1.33
CA ALA A 133 -5.88 -20.48 1.99
C ALA A 133 -5.85 -19.93 3.43
N GLU A 134 -6.89 -19.19 3.79
CA GLU A 134 -7.10 -18.61 5.12
C GLU A 134 -5.99 -17.64 5.62
N ASP A 135 -5.06 -17.24 4.75
CA ASP A 135 -4.01 -16.26 5.07
C ASP A 135 -4.43 -14.87 4.57
N SER A 136 -4.50 -13.90 5.47
CA SER A 136 -4.78 -12.50 5.14
C SER A 136 -3.56 -11.73 4.63
N LEU A 137 -2.38 -12.35 4.68
CA LEU A 137 -1.15 -11.77 4.18
C LEU A 137 -0.79 -12.38 2.83
N PRO A 138 -0.64 -11.57 1.76
CA PRO A 138 -0.19 -12.07 0.48
C PRO A 138 1.11 -12.86 0.60
N GLN A 139 1.17 -14.03 -0.05
CA GLN A 139 2.40 -14.81 -0.15
C GLN A 139 3.36 -14.23 -1.18
N GLN A 140 2.80 -13.70 -2.26
CA GLN A 140 3.58 -13.16 -3.36
C GLN A 140 2.81 -12.00 -4.01
N ILE A 141 3.55 -10.95 -4.36
CA ILE A 141 3.06 -9.84 -5.18
C ILE A 141 4.05 -9.66 -6.33
N ILE A 142 3.52 -9.68 -7.56
CA ILE A 142 4.27 -9.41 -8.79
C ILE A 142 3.58 -8.26 -9.50
N SER A 143 4.28 -7.15 -9.65
CA SER A 143 3.77 -5.98 -10.36
C SER A 143 4.63 -5.67 -11.58
N SER A 144 3.99 -5.22 -12.66
CA SER A 144 4.67 -4.89 -13.92
C SER A 144 4.04 -3.64 -14.55
N PRO A 145 4.84 -2.81 -15.23
CA PRO A 145 4.33 -1.71 -16.05
C PRO A 145 3.70 -2.18 -17.37
N GLU A 146 3.77 -3.47 -17.68
CA GLU A 146 3.23 -4.04 -18.92
C GLU A 146 1.94 -4.79 -18.63
N VAL A 147 0.89 -4.56 -19.43
CA VAL A 147 -0.35 -5.33 -19.36
C VAL A 147 -0.11 -6.69 -20.01
N GLN A 148 0.10 -7.73 -19.21
CA GLN A 148 0.12 -9.10 -19.70
C GLN A 148 -1.30 -9.68 -19.75
N LYS A 149 -1.78 -9.95 -20.93
CA LYS A 149 -2.98 -10.78 -21.10
C LYS A 149 -2.60 -12.24 -20.81
N LEU A 150 -2.95 -12.72 -19.64
CA LEU A 150 -2.90 -14.15 -19.34
C LEU A 150 -4.22 -14.76 -19.78
N GLU A 151 -4.15 -15.60 -20.81
CA GLU A 151 -5.26 -16.42 -21.26
C GLU A 151 -4.97 -17.87 -20.83
N GLY A 152 -5.93 -18.53 -20.19
CA GLY A 152 -5.83 -19.93 -19.82
C GLY A 152 -6.82 -20.36 -18.75
N GLU A 153 -6.98 -21.67 -18.58
CA GLU A 153 -7.94 -22.32 -17.68
C GLU A 153 -7.73 -22.00 -16.19
N HIS A 154 -6.58 -21.41 -15.84
CA HIS A 154 -6.21 -20.94 -14.51
C HIS A 154 -5.90 -19.43 -14.48
N ALA A 155 -6.59 -18.66 -15.32
CA ALA A 155 -6.44 -17.21 -15.31
C ALA A 155 -6.82 -16.64 -13.94
N PRO A 156 -6.01 -15.72 -13.36
CA PRO A 156 -6.36 -15.08 -12.10
C PRO A 156 -7.64 -14.28 -12.23
N LEU A 157 -8.38 -14.14 -11.12
CA LEU A 157 -9.53 -13.25 -11.07
C LEU A 157 -9.04 -11.81 -11.33
N ARG A 158 -9.60 -11.16 -12.35
CA ARG A 158 -9.22 -9.82 -12.74
C ARG A 158 -10.11 -8.79 -12.07
N LEU A 159 -9.48 -7.84 -11.40
CA LEU A 159 -10.13 -6.68 -10.80
C LEU A 159 -9.59 -5.43 -11.48
N LYS A 160 -10.50 -4.65 -12.06
CA LYS A 160 -10.14 -3.36 -12.66
C LYS A 160 -10.25 -2.26 -11.60
N LEU A 161 -9.16 -1.52 -11.39
CA LEU A 161 -9.18 -0.31 -10.59
C LEU A 161 -9.72 0.82 -11.47
N GLU A 162 -10.91 1.30 -11.16
CA GLU A 162 -11.42 2.53 -11.75
C GLU A 162 -10.80 3.71 -11.00
N SER A 163 -10.10 4.58 -11.72
CA SER A 163 -9.69 5.86 -11.15
C SER A 163 -10.95 6.69 -10.94
N THR A 164 -11.39 6.83 -9.71
CA THR A 164 -12.35 7.87 -9.36
C THR A 164 -11.60 9.20 -9.40
N GLU A 165 -11.66 9.89 -10.53
CA GLU A 165 -11.40 11.32 -10.53
C GLU A 165 -12.47 11.97 -9.64
N VAL A 166 -12.07 12.33 -8.44
CA VAL A 166 -12.89 13.16 -7.56
C VAL A 166 -12.77 14.58 -8.11
N ASN A 167 -13.80 15.00 -8.86
CA ASN A 167 -14.01 16.39 -9.24
C ASN A 167 -14.31 17.25 -8.02
#